data_795a8c0fe7e67274153b2edc680086f0
#
_entry.id   795a8c0fe7e67274153b2edc680086f0
#
_cell.length_a   1.000
_cell.length_b   1.000
_cell.length_c   1.000
_cell.angle_alpha   90.00
_cell.angle_beta   90.00
_cell.angle_gamma   90.00
#
_symmetry.space_group_name_H-M   'P 1'
#
loop_
_entity.id
_entity.type
_entity.pdbx_description
1 polymer ?
#
loop_
_entity_poly.entity_id
_entity_poly.type
_entity_poly.pdbx_seq_one_letter_code
_entity_poly.pdbx_strand_id
1 'polypeptide(L)'
;TVLKGTTLNNDYFEFAFVANPLVTYDFYEPREYNRYVFIPKRFSSYFGIEMNRNHPFTFDLTLSGAKFDEEGRYNYGFYASPKYRFNDKLSLAYAVDYLNKKNDRGWVDTTTDGIIFAERNREYIQHDFTGKYAINEKMTVNLTARYYWSYAKNHEFLTLQDDGKLALNTLYNENKNRNFNSWNFDLSYTWWFAPGSQLSFLYRNFALDRTDAVEKNFSTNFKNVLNNNLTTNLSVSIRYFIDYNTIKNSF
;
A
#
# COMPACT_ATOMS: atom_id res chain seq x y z
N THR A 1 21.15 7.01 13.63
CA THR A 1 20.72 8.15 14.47
C THR A 1 19.25 8.41 14.21
N VAL A 2 18.49 8.57 15.29
CA VAL A 2 17.07 8.95 15.22
C VAL A 2 16.86 10.15 16.14
N LEU A 3 16.20 11.19 15.60
CA LEU A 3 15.75 12.36 16.33
C LEU A 3 14.23 12.37 16.34
N LYS A 4 13.62 12.50 17.52
CA LYS A 4 12.18 12.54 17.72
C LYS A 4 11.81 13.72 18.61
N GLY A 5 10.67 14.31 18.36
CA GLY A 5 10.19 15.39 19.18
C GLY A 5 8.70 15.63 19.04
N THR A 6 8.18 16.37 20.01
CA THR A 6 6.80 16.82 19.99
C THR A 6 6.80 18.34 20.23
N THR A 7 6.04 19.07 19.41
CA THR A 7 5.85 20.51 19.58
C THR A 7 4.96 20.80 20.80
N LEU A 8 4.93 22.07 21.24
CA LEU A 8 3.98 22.51 22.28
C LEU A 8 2.52 22.32 21.89
N ASN A 9 2.23 22.22 20.59
CA ASN A 9 0.89 21.95 20.07
C ASN A 9 0.58 20.44 19.93
N ASN A 10 1.48 19.57 20.43
CA ASN A 10 1.41 18.11 20.32
C ASN A 10 1.49 17.58 18.88
N ASP A 11 2.15 18.31 17.97
CA ASP A 11 2.54 17.74 16.69
C ASP A 11 3.82 16.93 16.88
N TYR A 12 3.87 15.74 16.33
CA TYR A 12 5.02 14.85 16.40
C TYR A 12 5.86 14.96 15.14
N PHE A 13 7.18 14.91 15.31
CA PHE A 13 8.12 14.79 14.19
C PHE A 13 9.20 13.76 14.48
N GLU A 14 9.68 13.14 13.42
CA GLU A 14 10.77 12.17 13.48
C GLU A 14 11.68 12.35 12.27
N PHE A 15 12.99 12.33 12.51
CA PHE A 15 14.00 12.23 11.48
C PHE A 15 14.92 11.06 11.81
N ALA A 16 15.12 10.17 10.85
CA ALA A 16 16.04 9.05 10.98
C ALA A 16 17.07 9.05 9.85
N PHE A 17 18.31 8.78 10.22
CA PHE A 17 19.39 8.47 9.30
C PHE A 17 19.99 7.12 9.68
N VAL A 18 20.02 6.20 8.73
CA VAL A 18 20.51 4.83 8.91
C VAL A 18 21.61 4.55 7.90
N ALA A 19 22.78 4.19 8.39
CA ALA A 19 23.90 3.73 7.60
C ALA A 19 24.08 2.22 7.82
N ASN A 20 24.12 1.47 6.74
CA ASN A 20 24.53 0.06 6.70
C ASN A 20 25.86 -0.01 5.96
N PRO A 21 27.01 0.18 6.65
CA PRO A 21 28.32 0.33 6.01
C PRO A 21 28.94 -1.00 5.57
N LEU A 22 28.30 -2.12 5.92
CA LEU A 22 28.74 -3.46 5.55
C LEU A 22 27.72 -4.10 4.62
N VAL A 23 28.23 -4.95 3.74
CA VAL A 23 27.40 -5.85 2.94
C VAL A 23 26.73 -6.86 3.90
N THR A 24 25.47 -7.13 3.67
CA THR A 24 24.69 -8.10 4.43
C THR A 24 24.13 -9.19 3.51
N TYR A 25 23.48 -10.20 4.09
CA TYR A 25 22.95 -11.35 3.37
C TYR A 25 21.44 -11.38 3.47
N ASP A 26 20.77 -11.63 2.33
CA ASP A 26 19.35 -11.90 2.29
C ASP A 26 19.12 -13.36 1.91
N PHE A 27 18.58 -14.14 2.85
CA PHE A 27 18.25 -15.55 2.67
C PHE A 27 16.82 -15.79 2.18
N TYR A 28 15.99 -14.74 2.09
CA TYR A 28 14.59 -14.84 1.69
C TYR A 28 14.38 -14.53 0.21
N GLU A 29 15.11 -13.53 -0.30
CA GLU A 29 14.92 -13.08 -1.69
C GLU A 29 15.23 -14.16 -2.73
N PRO A 30 16.21 -15.09 -2.56
CA PRO A 30 16.42 -16.18 -3.51
C PRO A 30 15.29 -17.18 -3.62
N ARG A 31 14.40 -17.27 -2.63
CA ARG A 31 13.25 -18.20 -2.55
C ARG A 31 13.64 -19.69 -2.64
N GLU A 32 14.86 -20.00 -2.30
CA GLU A 32 15.39 -21.35 -2.24
C GLU A 32 16.13 -21.58 -0.92
N TYR A 33 15.94 -22.76 -0.35
CA TYR A 33 16.52 -23.10 0.95
C TYR A 33 18.03 -23.03 0.92
N ASN A 34 18.62 -22.43 1.95
CA ASN A 34 20.07 -22.28 2.13
C ASN A 34 20.79 -21.46 1.04
N ARG A 35 20.05 -20.70 0.21
CA ARG A 35 20.62 -19.74 -0.74
C ARG A 35 20.49 -18.32 -0.18
N TYR A 36 21.46 -17.48 -0.51
CA TYR A 36 21.44 -16.05 -0.13
C TYR A 36 21.95 -15.18 -1.27
N VAL A 37 21.55 -13.92 -1.23
CA VAL A 37 22.07 -12.86 -2.12
C VAL A 37 22.65 -11.74 -1.27
N PHE A 38 23.71 -11.09 -1.75
CA PHE A 38 24.29 -9.93 -1.11
C PHE A 38 23.37 -8.70 -1.21
N ILE A 39 23.18 -8.04 -0.06
CA ILE A 39 22.63 -6.69 0.01
C ILE A 39 23.80 -5.72 0.11
N PRO A 40 23.96 -4.78 -0.84
CA PRO A 40 25.06 -3.82 -0.82
C PRO A 40 24.93 -2.87 0.38
N LYS A 41 26.04 -2.22 0.69
CA LYS A 41 26.04 -1.08 1.62
C LYS A 41 24.99 -0.07 1.20
N ARG A 42 24.36 0.59 2.18
CA ARG A 42 23.33 1.60 1.90
C ARG A 42 23.28 2.68 2.97
N PHE A 43 22.86 3.85 2.52
CA PHE A 43 22.44 4.95 3.38
C PHE A 43 20.97 5.22 3.13
N SER A 44 20.21 5.35 4.20
CA SER A 44 18.78 5.70 4.12
C SER A 44 18.43 6.77 5.11
N SER A 45 17.47 7.59 4.73
CA SER A 45 16.91 8.62 5.60
C SER A 45 15.40 8.62 5.49
N TYR A 46 14.77 9.03 6.57
CA TYR A 46 13.34 9.26 6.57
C TYR A 46 13.02 10.46 7.47
N PHE A 47 12.00 11.21 7.07
CA PHE A 47 11.43 12.31 7.80
C PHE A 47 9.92 12.10 7.89
N GLY A 48 9.38 12.21 9.09
CA GLY A 48 7.95 12.11 9.37
C GLY A 48 7.46 13.31 10.18
N ILE A 49 6.24 13.74 9.89
CA ILE A 49 5.48 14.68 10.70
C ILE A 49 4.04 14.18 10.83
N GLU A 50 3.50 14.25 12.04
CA GLU A 50 2.10 13.93 12.34
C GLU A 50 1.49 15.09 13.13
N MET A 51 0.47 15.71 12.59
CA MET A 51 -0.23 16.79 13.26
C MET A 51 -1.14 16.27 14.38
N ASN A 52 -1.31 17.11 15.38
CA ASN A 52 -2.24 16.87 16.49
C ASN A 52 -3.67 16.61 16.00
N ARG A 53 -4.22 15.44 16.34
CA ARG A 53 -5.55 14.96 15.90
C ARG A 53 -6.73 15.77 16.44
N ASN A 54 -6.50 16.67 17.38
CA ASN A 54 -7.55 17.52 17.95
C ASN A 54 -7.96 18.66 17.01
N HIS A 55 -7.13 18.98 16.00
CA HIS A 55 -7.46 20.00 15.01
C HIS A 55 -8.52 19.52 14.00
N PRO A 56 -9.38 20.40 13.48
CA PRO A 56 -10.30 20.07 12.39
C PRO A 56 -9.58 19.60 11.12
N PHE A 57 -8.46 20.23 10.79
CA PHE A 57 -7.54 19.80 9.75
C PHE A 57 -6.33 19.14 10.38
N THR A 58 -5.99 17.94 9.91
CA THR A 58 -4.75 17.23 10.26
C THR A 58 -4.05 16.74 9.00
N PHE A 59 -2.75 16.67 9.07
CA PHE A 59 -1.92 16.25 7.96
C PHE A 59 -0.74 15.42 8.46
N ASP A 60 -0.57 14.24 7.89
CA ASP A 60 0.61 13.42 8.10
C ASP A 60 1.45 13.41 6.84
N LEU A 61 2.75 13.51 6.99
CA LEU A 61 3.71 13.44 5.90
C LEU A 61 4.87 12.54 6.31
N THR A 62 5.25 11.63 5.43
CA THR A 62 6.52 10.89 5.53
C THR A 62 7.26 11.02 4.22
N LEU A 63 8.54 11.36 4.29
CA LEU A 63 9.46 11.35 3.17
C LEU A 63 10.54 10.33 3.44
N SER A 64 10.89 9.50 2.49
CA SER A 64 11.92 8.48 2.65
C SER A 64 12.81 8.38 1.42
N GLY A 65 14.06 7.96 1.65
CA GLY A 65 15.00 7.72 0.57
C GLY A 65 16.14 6.80 1.00
N ALA A 66 16.69 6.05 0.05
CA ALA A 66 17.90 5.28 0.24
C ALA A 66 18.75 5.29 -1.02
N LYS A 67 20.08 5.35 -0.82
CA LYS A 67 21.08 5.17 -1.84
C LYS A 67 21.93 3.94 -1.49
N PHE A 68 22.16 3.11 -2.49
CA PHE A 68 22.96 1.90 -2.38
C PHE A 68 24.34 2.14 -2.97
N ASP A 69 25.33 1.37 -2.50
CA ASP A 69 26.71 1.35 -3.02
C ASP A 69 26.76 0.52 -4.32
N GLU A 70 25.91 0.88 -5.26
CA GLU A 70 25.80 0.34 -6.61
C GLU A 70 25.44 1.47 -7.56
N GLU A 71 25.89 1.39 -8.80
CA GLU A 71 25.68 2.45 -9.77
C GLU A 71 24.21 2.66 -10.07
N GLY A 72 23.75 3.90 -9.92
CA GLY A 72 22.37 4.30 -10.23
C GLY A 72 21.29 3.66 -9.37
N ARG A 73 21.62 2.88 -8.32
CA ARG A 73 20.64 2.23 -7.45
C ARG A 73 20.23 3.12 -6.28
N TYR A 74 18.97 3.51 -6.28
CA TYR A 74 18.36 4.30 -5.21
C TYR A 74 16.85 4.09 -5.14
N ASN A 75 16.27 4.49 -4.02
CA ASN A 75 14.83 4.60 -3.89
C ASN A 75 14.43 5.90 -3.19
N TYR A 76 13.22 6.35 -3.44
CA TYR A 76 12.58 7.42 -2.71
C TYR A 76 11.07 7.23 -2.70
N GLY A 77 10.44 7.75 -1.68
CA GLY A 77 9.01 7.66 -1.53
C GLY A 77 8.46 8.74 -0.62
N PHE A 78 7.16 8.93 -0.70
CA PHE A 78 6.44 9.78 0.21
C PHE A 78 5.06 9.20 0.54
N TYR A 79 4.63 9.48 1.75
CA TYR A 79 3.27 9.28 2.19
C TYR A 79 2.72 10.63 2.64
N ALA A 80 1.49 10.97 2.24
CA ALA A 80 0.81 12.17 2.67
C ALA A 80 -0.66 11.85 2.95
N SER A 81 -1.17 12.31 4.10
CA SER A 81 -2.53 11.98 4.53
C SER A 81 -3.24 13.20 5.17
N PRO A 82 -3.80 14.11 4.35
CA PRO A 82 -4.70 15.14 4.84
C PRO A 82 -6.04 14.54 5.28
N LYS A 83 -6.53 15.03 6.41
CA LYS A 83 -7.86 14.72 6.93
C LYS A 83 -8.53 16.02 7.37
N TYR A 84 -9.79 16.18 7.03
CA TYR A 84 -10.60 17.32 7.45
C TYR A 84 -11.90 16.88 8.09
N ARG A 85 -12.13 17.37 9.31
CA ARG A 85 -13.37 17.23 10.06
C ARG A 85 -14.16 18.52 9.94
N PHE A 86 -15.18 18.51 9.09
CA PHE A 86 -16.03 19.67 8.84
C PHE A 86 -16.87 20.03 10.08
N ASN A 87 -17.34 19.02 10.79
CA ASN A 87 -18.09 19.09 12.03
C ASN A 87 -18.12 17.70 12.69
N ASP A 88 -18.92 17.53 13.74
CA ASP A 88 -19.04 16.26 14.47
C ASP A 88 -19.68 15.14 13.65
N LYS A 89 -20.32 15.49 12.51
CA LYS A 89 -21.02 14.53 11.66
C LYS A 89 -20.25 14.17 10.39
N LEU A 90 -19.44 15.07 9.83
CA LEU A 90 -18.77 14.87 8.55
C LEU A 90 -17.26 14.98 8.68
N SER A 91 -16.57 13.94 8.25
CA SER A 91 -15.12 13.95 8.07
C SER A 91 -14.73 13.27 6.75
N LEU A 92 -13.73 13.84 6.09
CA LEU A 92 -13.11 13.31 4.88
C LEU A 92 -11.62 13.15 5.14
N ALA A 93 -11.04 12.08 4.62
CA ALA A 93 -9.60 11.88 4.61
C ALA A 93 -9.17 11.36 3.24
N TYR A 94 -7.99 11.78 2.84
CA TYR A 94 -7.31 11.28 1.66
C TYR A 94 -5.92 10.88 2.05
N ALA A 95 -5.40 9.80 1.48
CA ALA A 95 -4.00 9.44 1.63
C ALA A 95 -3.42 9.07 0.27
N VAL A 96 -2.17 9.43 0.07
CA VAL A 96 -1.36 8.99 -1.06
C VAL A 96 -0.07 8.39 -0.55
N ASP A 97 0.27 7.20 -1.04
CA ASP A 97 1.53 6.51 -0.78
C ASP A 97 2.23 6.26 -2.11
N TYR A 98 3.46 6.74 -2.24
CA TYR A 98 4.25 6.64 -3.46
C TYR A 98 5.64 6.12 -3.15
N LEU A 99 6.11 5.18 -3.95
CA LEU A 99 7.49 4.68 -3.90
C LEU A 99 8.04 4.46 -5.31
N ASN A 100 9.24 4.97 -5.54
CA ASN A 100 10.04 4.69 -6.73
C ASN A 100 11.34 3.99 -6.33
N LYS A 101 11.68 2.91 -7.05
CA LYS A 101 12.93 2.17 -6.90
C LYS A 101 13.63 2.09 -8.24
N LYS A 102 14.78 2.71 -8.34
CA LYS A 102 15.64 2.69 -9.52
C LYS A 102 16.69 1.60 -9.40
N ASN A 103 16.88 0.82 -10.47
CA ASN A 103 17.84 -0.29 -10.54
C ASN A 103 17.72 -1.26 -9.33
N ASP A 104 16.46 -1.52 -8.90
CA ASP A 104 16.18 -2.48 -7.84
C ASP A 104 16.51 -3.89 -8.32
N ARG A 105 17.09 -4.72 -7.45
CA ARG A 105 17.40 -6.11 -7.76
C ARG A 105 16.53 -7.04 -6.96
N GLY A 106 16.00 -8.06 -7.61
CA GLY A 106 15.17 -9.04 -6.95
C GLY A 106 14.92 -10.26 -7.82
N TRP A 107 14.50 -11.31 -7.17
CA TRP A 107 14.12 -12.56 -7.79
C TRP A 107 12.99 -12.38 -8.82
N VAL A 108 13.09 -13.10 -9.93
CA VAL A 108 12.05 -13.13 -10.98
C VAL A 108 11.68 -14.55 -11.39
N ASP A 109 12.61 -15.50 -11.32
CA ASP A 109 12.38 -16.88 -11.74
C ASP A 109 13.36 -17.86 -11.10
N THR A 110 13.02 -19.14 -11.19
CA THR A 110 13.92 -20.26 -10.89
C THR A 110 13.80 -21.27 -12.01
N THR A 111 14.89 -21.53 -12.71
CA THR A 111 14.99 -22.43 -13.86
C THR A 111 15.92 -23.60 -13.56
N THR A 112 16.05 -24.54 -14.50
CA THR A 112 17.07 -25.62 -14.42
C THR A 112 18.50 -25.07 -14.38
N ASP A 113 18.71 -23.85 -14.96
CA ASP A 113 20.03 -23.22 -15.07
C ASP A 113 20.36 -22.32 -13.86
N GLY A 114 19.42 -22.21 -12.89
CA GLY A 114 19.64 -21.50 -11.63
C GLY A 114 18.54 -20.48 -11.28
N ILE A 115 18.84 -19.72 -10.23
CA ILE A 115 17.95 -18.69 -9.69
C ILE A 115 18.19 -17.39 -10.45
N ILE A 116 17.15 -16.86 -11.07
CA ILE A 116 17.20 -15.66 -11.91
C ILE A 116 16.70 -14.45 -11.14
N PHE A 117 17.54 -13.44 -11.10
CA PHE A 117 17.24 -12.10 -10.62
C PHE A 117 17.08 -11.14 -11.81
N ALA A 118 16.42 -10.03 -11.59
CA ALA A 118 16.43 -8.92 -12.54
C ALA A 118 16.87 -7.63 -11.86
N GLU A 119 17.63 -6.81 -12.61
CA GLU A 119 17.73 -5.40 -12.35
C GLU A 119 16.55 -4.69 -13.02
N ARG A 120 15.79 -3.90 -12.23
CA ARG A 120 14.49 -3.39 -12.66
C ARG A 120 14.17 -2.04 -12.06
N ASN A 121 13.36 -1.25 -12.76
CA ASN A 121 12.69 -0.10 -12.18
C ASN A 121 11.32 -0.53 -11.67
N ARG A 122 11.02 -0.14 -10.42
CA ARG A 122 9.73 -0.39 -9.78
C ARG A 122 9.14 0.92 -9.30
N GLU A 123 7.84 1.02 -9.44
CA GLU A 123 7.09 2.16 -8.93
C GLU A 123 5.74 1.68 -8.45
N TYR A 124 5.22 2.27 -7.39
CA TYR A 124 3.83 2.17 -7.04
C TYR A 124 3.27 3.51 -6.56
N ILE A 125 1.99 3.66 -6.74
CA ILE A 125 1.20 4.70 -6.11
C ILE A 125 -0.12 4.10 -5.63
N GLN A 126 -0.51 4.47 -4.41
CA GLN A 126 -1.79 4.12 -3.82
C GLN A 126 -2.50 5.40 -3.42
N HIS A 127 -3.77 5.50 -3.76
CA HIS A 127 -4.68 6.55 -3.35
C HIS A 127 -5.77 5.93 -2.49
N ASP A 128 -5.98 6.46 -1.29
CA ASP A 128 -7.06 6.09 -0.39
C ASP A 128 -7.92 7.32 -0.10
N PHE A 129 -9.20 7.22 -0.37
CA PHE A 129 -10.16 8.23 0.01
C PHE A 129 -11.18 7.61 0.96
N THR A 130 -11.40 8.26 2.10
CA THR A 130 -12.39 7.83 3.08
C THR A 130 -13.29 9.00 3.48
N GLY A 131 -14.59 8.73 3.57
CA GLY A 131 -15.59 9.66 4.04
C GLY A 131 -16.48 9.03 5.10
N LYS A 132 -16.76 9.76 6.15
CA LYS A 132 -17.71 9.35 7.18
C LYS A 132 -18.74 10.44 7.40
N TYR A 133 -20.01 10.08 7.31
CA TYR A 133 -21.12 10.98 7.57
C TYR A 133 -22.11 10.36 8.56
N ALA A 134 -22.25 10.96 9.74
CA ALA A 134 -23.27 10.62 10.72
C ALA A 134 -24.53 11.45 10.43
N ILE A 135 -25.53 10.84 9.82
CA ILE A 135 -26.83 11.50 9.56
C ILE A 135 -27.45 11.91 10.89
N ASN A 136 -27.45 11.00 11.85
CA ASN A 136 -27.82 11.20 13.26
C ASN A 136 -27.11 10.16 14.13
N GLU A 137 -27.47 10.09 15.42
CA GLU A 137 -26.87 9.15 16.39
C GLU A 137 -27.08 7.68 16.04
N LYS A 138 -28.05 7.36 15.19
CA LYS A 138 -28.43 5.99 14.81
C LYS A 138 -28.07 5.63 13.38
N MET A 139 -27.68 6.60 12.55
CA MET A 139 -27.49 6.38 11.11
C MET A 139 -26.16 6.93 10.64
N THR A 140 -25.38 6.10 10.00
CA THR A 140 -24.08 6.47 9.42
C THR A 140 -23.93 6.02 7.98
N VAL A 141 -23.23 6.83 7.20
CA VAL A 141 -22.74 6.49 5.86
C VAL A 141 -21.21 6.51 5.90
N ASN A 142 -20.57 5.47 5.38
CA ASN A 142 -19.14 5.44 5.21
C ASN A 142 -18.81 5.14 3.74
N LEU A 143 -17.83 5.87 3.24
CA LEU A 143 -17.27 5.73 1.89
C LEU A 143 -15.81 5.38 2.02
N THR A 144 -15.35 4.37 1.26
CA THR A 144 -13.93 4.06 1.06
C THR A 144 -13.70 3.83 -0.43
N ALA A 145 -12.75 4.55 -1.00
CA ALA A 145 -12.30 4.33 -2.37
C ALA A 145 -10.78 4.18 -2.36
N ARG A 146 -10.28 3.13 -2.99
CA ARG A 146 -8.84 2.87 -3.11
C ARG A 146 -8.50 2.56 -4.55
N TYR A 147 -7.47 3.22 -5.04
CA TYR A 147 -6.80 2.87 -6.27
C TYR A 147 -5.33 2.60 -6.00
N TYR A 148 -4.86 1.44 -6.41
CA TYR A 148 -3.46 1.03 -6.35
C TYR A 148 -2.96 0.70 -7.75
N TRP A 149 -1.83 1.26 -8.12
CA TRP A 149 -1.10 0.93 -9.33
C TRP A 149 0.37 0.69 -9.00
N SER A 150 0.94 -0.33 -9.64
CA SER A 150 2.37 -0.60 -9.55
C SER A 150 2.89 -1.24 -10.82
N TYR A 151 4.17 -0.98 -11.12
CA TYR A 151 4.87 -1.73 -12.15
C TYR A 151 6.26 -2.18 -11.70
N ALA A 152 6.78 -3.22 -12.39
CA ALA A 152 8.17 -3.63 -12.39
C ALA A 152 8.61 -3.81 -13.84
N LYS A 153 9.58 -3.01 -14.30
CA LYS A 153 10.17 -3.09 -15.64
C LYS A 153 11.60 -3.57 -15.52
N ASN A 154 11.87 -4.78 -15.99
CA ASN A 154 13.19 -5.41 -15.99
C ASN A 154 14.05 -4.84 -17.12
N HIS A 155 15.33 -4.64 -16.86
CA HIS A 155 16.32 -4.15 -17.82
C HIS A 155 17.34 -5.21 -18.15
N GLU A 156 17.83 -5.91 -17.11
CA GLU A 156 18.86 -6.93 -17.20
C GLU A 156 18.48 -8.12 -16.33
N PHE A 157 18.89 -9.31 -16.75
CA PHE A 157 18.74 -10.50 -15.95
C PHE A 157 20.10 -10.96 -15.42
N LEU A 158 20.06 -11.52 -14.21
CA LEU A 158 21.24 -11.90 -13.45
C LEU A 158 21.01 -13.31 -12.90
N THR A 159 22.06 -14.16 -12.90
CA THR A 159 22.01 -15.47 -12.24
C THR A 159 22.70 -15.39 -10.89
N LEU A 160 22.02 -15.90 -9.87
CA LEU A 160 22.58 -16.01 -8.52
C LEU A 160 23.66 -17.11 -8.49
N GLN A 161 24.87 -16.71 -8.13
CA GLN A 161 26.01 -17.61 -7.97
C GLN A 161 26.01 -18.28 -6.60
N ASP A 162 26.80 -19.34 -6.43
CA ASP A 162 26.90 -20.07 -5.15
C ASP A 162 27.49 -19.24 -4.02
N ASP A 163 28.31 -18.25 -4.35
CA ASP A 163 28.90 -17.30 -3.41
C ASP A 163 27.97 -16.12 -3.04
N GLY A 164 26.71 -16.13 -3.50
CA GLY A 164 25.71 -15.09 -3.22
C GLY A 164 25.81 -13.84 -4.10
N LYS A 165 26.74 -13.82 -5.07
CA LYS A 165 26.84 -12.72 -6.04
C LYS A 165 25.87 -12.93 -7.22
N LEU A 166 25.59 -11.84 -7.91
CA LEU A 166 24.79 -11.83 -9.12
C LEU A 166 25.67 -11.62 -10.34
N ALA A 167 25.64 -12.56 -11.27
CA ALA A 167 26.37 -12.48 -12.55
C ALA A 167 25.38 -12.20 -13.69
N LEU A 168 25.80 -11.36 -14.66
CA LEU A 168 24.98 -11.03 -15.82
C LEU A 168 24.57 -12.29 -16.58
N ASN A 169 23.27 -12.42 -16.88
CA ASN A 169 22.72 -13.51 -17.68
C ASN A 169 22.16 -12.96 -19.01
N THR A 170 22.91 -13.17 -20.08
CA THR A 170 22.52 -12.75 -21.42
C THR A 170 21.68 -13.76 -22.20
N LEU A 171 21.52 -14.97 -21.65
CA LEU A 171 20.75 -16.05 -22.28
C LEU A 171 19.28 -16.04 -21.88
N TYR A 172 18.98 -15.58 -20.66
CA TYR A 172 17.62 -15.47 -20.17
C TYR A 172 16.93 -14.25 -20.79
N ASN A 173 15.81 -14.47 -21.49
CA ASN A 173 15.12 -13.42 -22.26
C ASN A 173 13.59 -13.40 -22.08
N GLU A 174 13.06 -14.10 -21.06
CA GLU A 174 11.63 -14.12 -20.83
C GLU A 174 11.11 -12.76 -20.33
N ASN A 175 9.92 -12.38 -20.79
CA ASN A 175 9.26 -11.18 -20.29
C ASN A 175 8.72 -11.42 -18.88
N LYS A 176 9.44 -10.94 -17.86
CA LYS A 176 9.04 -10.95 -16.45
C LYS A 176 8.60 -9.56 -15.96
N ASN A 177 8.27 -8.65 -16.87
CA ASN A 177 7.68 -7.37 -16.52
C ASN A 177 6.32 -7.56 -15.86
N ARG A 178 5.91 -6.58 -15.09
CA ARG A 178 4.60 -6.59 -14.42
C ARG A 178 4.01 -5.20 -14.37
N ASN A 179 2.74 -5.12 -14.68
CA ASN A 179 1.90 -3.97 -14.44
C ASN A 179 0.66 -4.46 -13.68
N PHE A 180 0.35 -3.83 -12.56
CA PHE A 180 -0.74 -4.25 -11.69
C PHE A 180 -1.58 -3.06 -11.26
N ASN A 181 -2.88 -3.18 -11.41
CA ASN A 181 -3.86 -2.20 -10.99
C ASN A 181 -4.92 -2.85 -10.12
N SER A 182 -5.36 -2.15 -9.09
CA SER A 182 -6.46 -2.57 -8.23
C SER A 182 -7.35 -1.38 -7.90
N TRP A 183 -8.63 -1.54 -8.10
CA TRP A 183 -9.68 -0.61 -7.73
C TRP A 183 -10.60 -1.25 -6.69
N ASN A 184 -10.93 -0.51 -5.64
CA ASN A 184 -11.91 -0.89 -4.64
C ASN A 184 -12.75 0.34 -4.26
N PHE A 185 -14.05 0.17 -4.23
CA PHE A 185 -15.01 1.18 -3.79
C PHE A 185 -16.05 0.53 -2.91
N ASP A 186 -16.21 1.03 -1.69
CA ASP A 186 -17.19 0.60 -0.72
C ASP A 186 -18.01 1.80 -0.25
N LEU A 187 -19.32 1.70 -0.41
CA LEU A 187 -20.27 2.62 0.19
C LEU A 187 -21.17 1.84 1.12
N SER A 188 -21.13 2.16 2.40
CA SER A 188 -21.94 1.47 3.41
C SER A 188 -22.87 2.46 4.12
N TYR A 189 -24.10 2.02 4.37
CA TYR A 189 -25.07 2.65 5.24
C TYR A 189 -25.40 1.72 6.38
N THR A 190 -25.42 2.24 7.61
CA THR A 190 -25.77 1.48 8.82
C THR A 190 -26.83 2.25 9.61
N TRP A 191 -27.90 1.56 9.99
CA TRP A 191 -28.98 2.06 10.82
C TRP A 191 -29.17 1.19 12.07
N TRP A 192 -28.95 1.79 13.23
CA TRP A 192 -29.22 1.19 14.54
C TRP A 192 -30.66 1.50 14.94
N PHE A 193 -31.61 0.64 14.55
CA PHE A 193 -33.03 0.88 14.75
C PHE A 193 -33.53 0.54 16.17
N ALA A 194 -32.79 -0.32 16.91
CA ALA A 194 -33.03 -0.60 18.32
C ALA A 194 -31.69 -0.93 19.02
N PRO A 195 -31.62 -0.94 20.36
CA PRO A 195 -30.43 -1.37 21.10
C PRO A 195 -29.97 -2.76 20.66
N GLY A 196 -28.69 -2.89 20.27
CA GLY A 196 -28.11 -4.14 19.76
C GLY A 196 -28.59 -4.57 18.38
N SER A 197 -29.53 -3.86 17.74
CA SER A 197 -30.13 -4.22 16.46
C SER A 197 -29.78 -3.21 15.37
N GLN A 198 -29.32 -3.71 14.22
CA GLN A 198 -28.90 -2.88 13.10
C GLN A 198 -29.33 -3.45 11.75
N LEU A 199 -29.53 -2.56 10.80
CA LEU A 199 -29.66 -2.82 9.37
C LEU A 199 -28.48 -2.17 8.66
N SER A 200 -27.79 -2.92 7.80
CA SER A 200 -26.66 -2.42 7.02
C SER A 200 -26.82 -2.75 5.54
N PHE A 201 -26.50 -1.78 4.71
CA PHE A 201 -26.36 -1.93 3.26
C PHE A 201 -24.92 -1.67 2.89
N LEU A 202 -24.36 -2.52 2.03
CA LEU A 202 -23.03 -2.33 1.45
C LEU A 202 -23.14 -2.46 -0.06
N TYR A 203 -22.78 -1.39 -0.74
CA TYR A 203 -22.44 -1.41 -2.17
C TYR A 203 -20.93 -1.48 -2.30
N ARG A 204 -20.44 -2.52 -2.96
CA ARG A 204 -19.03 -2.75 -3.25
C ARG A 204 -18.80 -2.89 -4.74
N ASN A 205 -17.79 -2.19 -5.24
CA ASN A 205 -17.33 -2.29 -6.59
C ASN A 205 -15.81 -2.48 -6.60
N PHE A 206 -15.31 -3.51 -7.30
CA PHE A 206 -13.87 -3.76 -7.37
C PHE A 206 -13.45 -4.33 -8.71
N ALA A 207 -12.20 -4.08 -9.08
CA ALA A 207 -11.55 -4.64 -10.25
C ALA A 207 -10.06 -4.85 -10.00
N LEU A 208 -9.50 -5.84 -10.69
CA LEU A 208 -8.07 -6.12 -10.76
C LEU A 208 -7.65 -6.20 -12.22
N ASP A 209 -6.51 -5.60 -12.54
CA ASP A 209 -5.87 -5.71 -13.84
C ASP A 209 -4.41 -6.08 -13.64
N ARG A 210 -3.94 -7.13 -14.34
CA ARG A 210 -2.56 -7.60 -14.30
C ARG A 210 -2.10 -7.95 -15.70
N THR A 211 -1.01 -7.31 -16.13
CA THR A 211 -0.41 -7.52 -17.43
C THR A 211 1.13 -7.49 -17.33
N ASP A 212 1.81 -7.98 -18.33
CA ASP A 212 3.26 -7.88 -18.50
C ASP A 212 3.66 -6.66 -19.35
N ALA A 213 2.70 -5.99 -19.99
CA ALA A 213 2.89 -4.73 -20.68
C ALA A 213 2.90 -3.57 -19.67
N VAL A 214 4.07 -2.98 -19.46
CA VAL A 214 4.22 -1.87 -18.52
C VAL A 214 3.63 -0.58 -19.10
N GLU A 215 2.57 -0.10 -18.48
CA GLU A 215 2.00 1.21 -18.73
C GLU A 215 2.38 2.17 -17.59
N LYS A 216 2.93 3.34 -17.92
CA LYS A 216 3.37 4.33 -16.92
C LYS A 216 2.43 5.51 -16.78
N ASN A 217 1.48 5.65 -17.70
CA ASN A 217 0.52 6.74 -17.63
C ASN A 217 -0.59 6.41 -16.62
N PHE A 218 -0.72 7.24 -15.59
CA PHE A 218 -1.72 7.09 -14.53
C PHE A 218 -3.15 7.01 -15.09
N SER A 219 -3.52 7.95 -15.98
CA SER A 219 -4.89 8.02 -16.50
C SER A 219 -5.23 6.79 -17.34
N THR A 220 -4.26 6.28 -18.11
CA THR A 220 -4.43 5.06 -18.92
C THR A 220 -4.63 3.85 -18.01
N ASN A 221 -3.79 3.66 -16.99
CA ASN A 221 -3.93 2.59 -16.00
C ASN A 221 -5.27 2.65 -15.28
N PHE A 222 -5.68 3.82 -14.82
CA PHE A 222 -6.96 4.01 -14.13
C PHE A 222 -8.16 3.68 -15.02
N LYS A 223 -8.14 4.12 -16.29
CA LYS A 223 -9.18 3.77 -17.27
C LYS A 223 -9.21 2.26 -17.54
N ASN A 224 -8.04 1.64 -17.70
CA ASN A 224 -7.94 0.21 -18.00
C ASN A 224 -8.56 -0.63 -16.88
N VAL A 225 -8.22 -0.34 -15.60
CA VAL A 225 -8.78 -1.10 -14.49
C VAL A 225 -10.29 -0.92 -14.35
N LEU A 226 -10.84 0.27 -14.65
CA LEU A 226 -12.28 0.52 -14.61
C LEU A 226 -13.03 -0.11 -15.79
N ASN A 227 -12.38 -0.25 -16.94
CA ASN A 227 -12.95 -0.93 -18.12
C ASN A 227 -12.77 -2.45 -18.05
N ASN A 228 -11.93 -2.94 -17.18
CA ASN A 228 -11.75 -4.37 -16.94
C ASN A 228 -12.88 -4.89 -16.05
N ASN A 229 -13.05 -6.19 -15.97
CA ASN A 229 -14.16 -6.90 -15.30
C ASN A 229 -14.50 -6.33 -13.92
N LEU A 230 -15.26 -5.23 -13.87
CA LEU A 230 -15.79 -4.65 -12.64
C LEU A 230 -16.76 -5.63 -12.00
N THR A 231 -16.44 -6.07 -10.79
CA THR A 231 -17.35 -6.86 -9.97
C THR A 231 -18.10 -5.94 -9.03
N THR A 232 -19.43 -6.02 -9.08
CA THR A 232 -20.33 -5.22 -8.23
C THR A 232 -21.11 -6.13 -7.32
N ASN A 233 -21.04 -5.86 -6.02
CA ASN A 233 -21.81 -6.58 -5.00
C ASN A 233 -22.68 -5.62 -4.21
N LEU A 234 -23.94 -6.00 -4.00
CA LEU A 234 -24.86 -5.36 -3.06
C LEU A 234 -25.16 -6.34 -1.94
N SER A 235 -24.86 -5.96 -0.70
CA SER A 235 -25.13 -6.77 0.48
C SER A 235 -26.07 -6.06 1.43
N VAL A 236 -27.02 -6.79 1.97
CA VAL A 236 -27.94 -6.35 3.02
C VAL A 236 -27.77 -7.27 4.22
N SER A 237 -27.54 -6.68 5.39
CA SER A 237 -27.34 -7.42 6.64
C SER A 237 -28.29 -6.87 7.70
N ILE A 238 -29.00 -7.76 8.37
CA ILE A 238 -29.85 -7.44 9.51
C ILE A 238 -29.30 -8.19 10.72
N ARG A 239 -29.00 -7.45 11.77
CA ARG A 239 -28.73 -7.98 13.10
C ARG A 239 -29.87 -7.58 14.01
N TYR A 240 -30.50 -8.54 14.65
CA TYR A 240 -31.56 -8.29 15.62
C TYR A 240 -31.15 -8.87 16.98
N PHE A 241 -31.13 -8.02 18.00
CA PHE A 241 -30.87 -8.45 19.36
C PHE A 241 -32.19 -8.87 20.02
N ILE A 242 -32.24 -10.11 20.50
CA ILE A 242 -33.39 -10.68 21.21
C ILE A 242 -33.00 -10.75 22.68
N ASP A 243 -33.68 -9.96 23.51
CA ASP A 243 -33.52 -10.03 24.96
C ASP A 243 -34.39 -11.17 25.54
N TYR A 244 -33.73 -12.07 26.28
CA TYR A 244 -34.38 -13.18 26.94
C TYR A 244 -35.56 -12.75 27.86
N ASN A 245 -35.38 -11.63 28.60
CA ASN A 245 -36.44 -11.14 29.50
C ASN A 245 -37.67 -10.65 28.74
N THR A 246 -37.50 -10.07 27.56
CA THR A 246 -38.61 -9.65 26.68
C THR A 246 -39.39 -10.88 26.19
N ILE A 247 -38.70 -11.96 25.78
CA ILE A 247 -39.35 -13.21 25.35
C ILE A 247 -40.10 -13.84 26.50
N LYS A 248 -39.47 -13.96 27.69
CA LYS A 248 -40.08 -14.59 28.86
C LYS A 248 -41.37 -13.89 29.30
N ASN A 249 -41.48 -12.59 29.15
CA ASN A 249 -42.65 -11.80 29.54
C ASN A 249 -43.73 -11.75 28.44
N SER A 250 -43.48 -12.32 27.26
CA SER A 250 -44.43 -12.38 26.13
C SER A 250 -45.20 -13.70 26.05
N PHE A 251 -44.89 -14.64 26.92
CA PHE A 251 -45.56 -15.93 27.14
C PHE A 251 -46.01 -16.02 28.61
#